data_2858b004094648966f1bcdab5261ee89
#
_entry.id   2858b004094648966f1bcdab5261ee89
#
_cell.length_a   1.000
_cell.length_b   1.000
_cell.length_c   1.000
_cell.angle_alpha   90.00
_cell.angle_beta   90.00
_cell.angle_gamma   90.00
#
_symmetry.space_group_name_H-M   'P 1'
#
loop_
_entity.id
_entity.type
_entity.pdbx_description
1 polymer ?
#
loop_
_entity_poly.entity_id
_entity_poly.type
_entity_poly.pdbx_seq_one_letter_code
_entity_poly.pdbx_strand_id
1 'polypeptide(L)'
;MVLEDYFDFQAPDDIRIRGTRVGIEHVLYDFLYRGRSPQEMARSFPTLTLEQIYATLTYYYRNQAQVDAYLKDWLDWSEEQRRLADENPSPVALRLRALRAELEQRRKA
;
A
#
# COMPACT_ATOMS: atom_id res chain seq x y z
N MET A 1 2.53 2.00 27.81
CA MET A 1 2.10 1.97 26.39
C MET A 1 2.48 0.64 25.78
N VAL A 2 1.54 -0.04 25.16
CA VAL A 2 1.82 -1.29 24.44
C VAL A 2 1.92 -1.04 22.95
N LEU A 3 2.53 -1.99 22.21
CA LEU A 3 2.77 -1.86 20.78
C LEU A 3 1.48 -1.59 19.99
N GLU A 4 0.39 -2.24 20.37
CA GLU A 4 -0.92 -2.09 19.72
C GLU A 4 -1.48 -0.67 19.81
N ASP A 5 -0.99 0.15 20.73
CA ASP A 5 -1.41 1.56 20.86
C ASP A 5 -0.99 2.42 19.66
N TYR A 6 -0.05 1.94 18.84
CA TYR A 6 0.33 2.63 17.60
C TYR A 6 -0.71 2.49 16.49
N PHE A 7 -1.73 1.65 16.67
CA PHE A 7 -2.63 1.28 15.58
C PHE A 7 -4.09 1.48 15.95
N ASP A 8 -4.91 1.74 14.93
CA ASP A 8 -6.36 1.73 14.98
C ASP A 8 -6.86 0.48 14.24
N PHE A 9 -7.43 -0.45 14.99
CA PHE A 9 -7.98 -1.69 14.44
C PHE A 9 -9.43 -1.44 14.03
N GLN A 10 -9.62 -0.94 12.80
CA GLN A 10 -10.94 -0.58 12.28
C GLN A 10 -11.78 -1.82 11.99
N ALA A 11 -11.16 -2.84 11.43
CA ALA A 11 -11.76 -4.13 11.08
C ALA A 11 -10.64 -5.16 10.98
N PRO A 12 -10.96 -6.47 10.91
CA PRO A 12 -9.92 -7.49 10.73
C PRO A 12 -9.07 -7.28 9.47
N ASP A 13 -9.64 -6.63 8.45
CA ASP A 13 -8.96 -6.34 7.19
C ASP A 13 -8.58 -4.86 7.02
N ASP A 14 -8.64 -4.07 8.08
CA ASP A 14 -8.35 -2.64 8.05
C ASP A 14 -7.67 -2.20 9.34
N ILE A 15 -6.35 -2.29 9.35
CA ILE A 15 -5.51 -1.86 10.47
C ILE A 15 -4.70 -0.66 9.98
N ARG A 16 -4.89 0.48 10.64
CA ARG A 16 -4.24 1.74 10.28
C ARG A 16 -3.29 2.20 11.37
N ILE A 17 -2.29 2.97 10.98
CA ILE A 17 -1.42 3.65 11.95
C ILE A 17 -2.22 4.77 12.58
N ARG A 18 -2.29 4.78 13.91
CA ARG A 18 -3.12 5.71 14.69
C ARG A 18 -2.88 7.16 14.28
N GLY A 19 -3.97 7.89 14.11
CA GLY A 19 -3.92 9.30 13.73
C GLY A 19 -3.67 9.54 12.27
N THR A 20 -3.61 8.50 11.45
CA THR A 20 -3.39 8.60 10.01
C THR A 20 -4.42 7.76 9.25
N ARG A 21 -4.45 7.94 7.94
CA ARG A 21 -5.24 7.09 7.04
C ARG A 21 -4.39 5.98 6.41
N VAL A 22 -3.13 5.87 6.82
CA VAL A 22 -2.20 4.90 6.24
C VAL A 22 -2.42 3.54 6.89
N GLY A 23 -2.80 2.56 6.09
CA GLY A 23 -2.90 1.16 6.52
C GLY A 23 -1.52 0.53 6.63
N ILE A 24 -1.38 -0.44 7.53
CA ILE A 24 -0.10 -1.13 7.72
C ILE A 24 0.37 -1.83 6.44
N GLU A 25 -0.54 -2.23 5.57
CA GLU A 25 -0.23 -2.89 4.30
C GLU A 25 0.67 -2.04 3.40
N HIS A 26 0.50 -0.73 3.41
CA HIS A 26 1.32 0.17 2.59
C HIS A 26 2.77 0.21 3.07
N VAL A 27 2.97 0.30 4.37
CA VAL A 27 4.31 0.30 4.97
C VAL A 27 4.98 -1.06 4.77
N LEU A 28 4.24 -2.13 5.03
CA LEU A 28 4.79 -3.49 4.93
C LEU A 28 5.07 -3.89 3.48
N TYR A 29 4.24 -3.46 2.53
CA TYR A 29 4.49 -3.70 1.12
C TYR A 29 5.81 -3.04 0.67
N ASP A 30 6.03 -1.79 1.05
CA ASP A 30 7.27 -1.09 0.72
C ASP A 30 8.49 -1.78 1.32
N PHE A 31 8.37 -2.25 2.57
CA PHE A 31 9.47 -2.91 3.26
C PHE A 31 9.76 -4.30 2.69
N LEU A 32 8.73 -5.14 2.57
CA LEU A 32 8.88 -6.56 2.22
C LEU A 32 9.08 -6.80 0.72
N TYR A 33 8.37 -6.04 -0.12
CA TYR A 33 8.35 -6.29 -1.57
C TYR A 33 9.18 -5.29 -2.36
N ARG A 34 9.31 -4.06 -1.88
CA ARG A 34 10.08 -3.02 -2.57
C ARG A 34 11.46 -2.80 -1.97
N GLY A 35 11.76 -3.42 -0.85
CA GLY A 35 13.06 -3.34 -0.20
C GLY A 35 13.43 -1.95 0.32
N ARG A 36 12.45 -1.11 0.62
CA ARG A 36 12.72 0.24 1.12
C ARG A 36 13.11 0.21 2.60
N SER A 37 14.05 1.05 2.97
CA SER A 37 14.44 1.23 4.36
C SER A 37 13.40 2.07 5.11
N PRO A 38 13.34 1.98 6.46
CA PRO A 38 12.46 2.85 7.24
C PRO A 38 12.69 4.34 6.96
N GLN A 39 13.93 4.77 6.73
CA GLN A 39 14.26 6.15 6.42
C GLN A 39 13.68 6.58 5.07
N GLU A 40 13.78 5.72 4.06
CA GLU A 40 13.17 5.97 2.75
C GLU A 40 11.65 6.05 2.86
N MET A 41 11.04 5.15 3.64
CA MET A 41 9.61 5.15 3.87
C MET A 41 9.13 6.41 4.58
N ALA A 42 9.91 6.94 5.52
CA ALA A 42 9.58 8.19 6.20
C ALA A 42 9.50 9.37 5.23
N ARG A 43 10.28 9.35 4.16
CA ARG A 43 10.21 10.36 3.10
C ARG A 43 8.97 10.19 2.23
N SER A 44 8.58 8.95 1.94
CA SER A 44 7.41 8.63 1.11
C SER A 44 6.09 8.84 1.84
N PHE A 45 6.10 8.69 3.18
CA PHE A 45 4.91 8.85 4.01
C PHE A 45 5.11 10.01 4.99
N PRO A 46 4.93 11.26 4.54
CA PRO A 46 5.25 12.43 5.37
C PRO A 46 4.39 12.55 6.63
N THR A 47 3.26 11.84 6.70
CA THR A 47 2.41 11.82 7.91
C THR A 47 2.87 10.81 8.94
N LEU A 48 3.88 9.99 8.62
CA LEU A 48 4.41 8.97 9.54
C LEU A 48 5.76 9.38 10.10
N THR A 49 5.97 9.07 11.38
CA THR A 49 7.27 9.19 12.02
C THR A 49 8.06 7.90 11.87
N LEU A 50 9.38 7.96 12.03
CA LEU A 50 10.23 6.76 12.08
C LEU A 50 9.76 5.80 13.18
N GLU A 51 9.35 6.34 14.34
CA GLU A 51 8.85 5.52 15.44
C GLU A 51 7.65 4.70 15.00
N GLN A 52 6.69 5.32 14.31
CA GLN A 52 5.50 4.62 13.81
C GLN A 52 5.86 3.55 12.78
N ILE A 53 6.83 3.82 11.92
CA ILE A 53 7.28 2.86 10.92
C ILE A 53 7.94 1.65 11.59
N TYR A 54 8.86 1.88 12.53
CA TYR A 54 9.50 0.80 13.28
C TYR A 54 8.50 0.02 14.12
N ALA A 55 7.50 0.69 14.70
CA ALA A 55 6.43 0.01 15.43
C ALA A 55 5.63 -0.93 14.51
N THR A 56 5.38 -0.50 13.28
CA THR A 56 4.68 -1.33 12.28
C THR A 56 5.50 -2.58 11.94
N LEU A 57 6.81 -2.43 11.73
CA LEU A 57 7.69 -3.57 11.47
C LEU A 57 7.75 -4.51 12.66
N THR A 58 7.82 -3.98 13.87
CA THR A 58 7.81 -4.78 15.10
C THR A 58 6.50 -5.56 15.25
N TYR A 59 5.38 -4.90 14.97
CA TYR A 59 4.06 -5.55 14.99
C TYR A 59 4.01 -6.70 13.99
N TYR A 60 4.53 -6.50 12.79
CA TYR A 60 4.62 -7.53 11.76
C TYR A 60 5.37 -8.76 12.28
N TYR A 61 6.59 -8.57 12.79
CA TYR A 61 7.41 -9.68 13.25
C TYR A 61 6.82 -10.39 14.47
N ARG A 62 6.13 -9.66 15.33
CA ARG A 62 5.48 -10.24 16.50
C ARG A 62 4.23 -11.05 16.14
N ASN A 63 3.56 -10.70 15.03
CA ASN A 63 2.32 -11.33 14.58
C ASN A 63 2.44 -11.81 13.13
N GLN A 64 3.57 -12.37 12.77
CA GLN A 64 3.94 -12.60 11.37
C GLN A 64 2.93 -13.43 10.60
N ALA A 65 2.51 -14.59 11.12
CA ALA A 65 1.56 -15.45 10.43
C ALA A 65 0.22 -14.75 10.15
N GLN A 66 -0.29 -14.03 11.15
CA GLN A 66 -1.54 -13.29 11.05
C GLN A 66 -1.43 -12.13 10.06
N VAL A 67 -0.34 -11.39 10.11
CA VAL A 67 -0.13 -10.24 9.23
C VAL A 67 0.19 -10.69 7.80
N ASP A 68 0.89 -11.81 7.62
CA ASP A 68 1.09 -12.38 6.28
C ASP A 68 -0.24 -12.73 5.62
N ALA A 69 -1.18 -13.31 6.36
CA ALA A 69 -2.53 -13.58 5.86
C ALA A 69 -3.27 -12.28 5.50
N TYR A 70 -3.16 -11.26 6.34
CA TYR A 70 -3.70 -9.92 6.10
C TYR A 70 -3.16 -9.34 4.79
N LEU A 71 -1.85 -9.41 4.59
CA LEU A 71 -1.19 -8.90 3.39
C LEU A 71 -1.61 -9.67 2.14
N LYS A 72 -1.72 -10.99 2.24
CA LYS A 72 -2.16 -11.82 1.13
C LYS A 72 -3.56 -11.44 0.68
N ASP A 73 -4.48 -11.27 1.62
CA ASP A 73 -5.86 -10.88 1.32
C ASP A 73 -5.90 -9.49 0.68
N TRP A 74 -5.10 -8.56 1.17
CA TRP A 74 -5.00 -7.21 0.60
C TRP A 74 -4.44 -7.23 -0.82
N LEU A 75 -3.40 -8.02 -1.06
CA LEU A 75 -2.79 -8.15 -2.39
C LEU A 75 -3.78 -8.78 -3.38
N ASP A 76 -4.48 -9.84 -2.96
CA ASP A 76 -5.49 -10.49 -3.79
C ASP A 76 -6.64 -9.52 -4.13
N TRP A 77 -7.10 -8.76 -3.15
CA TRP A 77 -8.12 -7.73 -3.35
C TRP A 77 -7.63 -6.64 -4.31
N SER A 78 -6.41 -6.16 -4.13
CA SER A 78 -5.82 -5.10 -4.97
C SER A 78 -5.67 -5.57 -6.43
N GLU A 79 -5.25 -6.82 -6.62
CA GLU A 79 -5.12 -7.42 -7.94
C GLU A 79 -6.49 -7.56 -8.61
N GLU A 80 -7.50 -7.98 -7.87
CA GLU A 80 -8.87 -8.10 -8.37
C GLU A 80 -9.42 -6.71 -8.78
N GLN A 81 -9.20 -5.69 -7.98
CA GLN A 81 -9.62 -4.32 -8.31
C GLN A 81 -8.94 -3.83 -9.58
N ARG A 82 -7.66 -4.14 -9.75
CA ARG A 82 -6.90 -3.78 -10.96
C ARG A 82 -7.48 -4.49 -12.18
N ARG A 83 -7.79 -5.78 -12.06
CA ARG A 83 -8.38 -6.58 -13.13
C ARG A 83 -9.75 -6.01 -13.55
N LEU A 84 -10.60 -5.69 -12.57
CA LEU A 84 -11.91 -5.09 -12.82
C LEU A 84 -11.79 -3.72 -13.50
N ALA A 85 -10.83 -2.91 -13.06
CA ALA A 85 -10.58 -1.61 -13.67
C ALA A 85 -10.10 -1.74 -15.12
N ASP A 86 -9.30 -2.77 -15.43
CA ASP A 86 -8.83 -3.03 -16.79
C ASP A 86 -9.96 -3.54 -17.69
N GLU A 87 -10.89 -4.35 -17.16
CA GLU A 87 -12.05 -4.84 -17.91
C GLU A 87 -13.12 -3.75 -18.11
N ASN A 88 -13.31 -2.88 -17.12
CA ASN A 88 -14.30 -1.82 -17.13
C ASN A 88 -13.61 -0.47 -16.81
N PRO A 89 -12.75 0.02 -17.70
CA PRO A 89 -11.99 1.24 -17.42
C PRO A 89 -12.92 2.45 -17.36
N SER A 90 -12.58 3.37 -16.44
CA SER A 90 -13.30 4.65 -16.32
C SER A 90 -13.10 5.49 -17.58
N PRO A 91 -13.98 6.48 -17.86
CA PRO A 91 -13.77 7.39 -18.98
C PRO A 91 -12.41 8.09 -18.96
N VAL A 92 -11.90 8.43 -17.77
CA VAL A 92 -10.56 9.03 -17.61
C VAL A 92 -9.47 8.04 -18.00
N ALA A 93 -9.59 6.79 -17.58
CA ALA A 93 -8.62 5.75 -17.93
C ALA A 93 -8.58 5.50 -19.44
N LEU A 94 -9.73 5.45 -20.09
CA LEU A 94 -9.82 5.32 -21.54
C LEU A 94 -9.15 6.48 -22.26
N ARG A 95 -9.37 7.69 -21.78
CA ARG A 95 -8.77 8.89 -22.33
C ARG A 95 -7.25 8.89 -22.19
N LEU A 96 -6.74 8.45 -21.04
CA LEU A 96 -5.30 8.34 -20.81
C LEU A 96 -4.65 7.28 -21.70
N ARG A 97 -5.33 6.15 -21.92
CA ARG A 97 -4.85 5.10 -22.84
C ARG A 97 -4.76 5.62 -24.27
N ALA A 98 -5.77 6.37 -24.71
CA ALA A 98 -5.77 6.96 -26.04
C ALA A 98 -4.64 7.95 -26.22
N LEU A 99 -4.39 8.81 -25.24
CA LEU A 99 -3.28 9.77 -25.27
C LEU A 99 -1.92 9.06 -25.31
N ARG A 100 -1.76 8.00 -24.54
CA ARG A 100 -0.53 7.22 -24.52
C ARG A 100 -0.25 6.59 -25.88
N ALA A 101 -1.26 5.99 -26.50
CA ALA A 101 -1.14 5.39 -27.83
C ALA A 101 -0.78 6.43 -28.88
N GLU A 102 -1.38 7.62 -28.82
CA GLU A 102 -1.08 8.72 -29.71
C GLU A 102 0.35 9.20 -29.58
N LEU A 103 0.84 9.34 -28.34
CA LEU A 103 2.23 9.73 -28.06
C LEU A 103 3.24 8.68 -28.55
N GLU A 104 2.92 7.40 -28.42
CA GLU A 104 3.77 6.33 -28.93
C GLU A 104 3.86 6.35 -30.44
N GLN A 105 2.77 6.62 -31.15
CA GLN A 105 2.77 6.76 -32.60
C GLN A 105 3.63 7.94 -33.05
N ARG A 106 3.57 9.06 -32.36
CA ARG A 106 4.42 10.23 -32.64
C ARG A 106 5.90 9.94 -32.46
N ARG A 107 6.25 9.09 -31.51
CA ARG A 107 7.64 8.67 -31.28
C ARG A 107 8.18 7.81 -32.42
N LYS A 108 7.32 7.01 -33.06
CA LYS A 108 7.69 6.10 -34.14
C LYS A 108 7.74 6.79 -35.51
N ALA A 109 7.15 7.97 -35.59
CA ALA A 109 7.13 8.74 -36.83
C ALA A 109 8.44 9.61 -37.03
#